data_d9736701165a6fc6af029eb92cbc4eb7
#
_entry.id   d9736701165a6fc6af029eb92cbc4eb7
#
_cell.length_a   1.000
_cell.length_b   1.000
_cell.length_c   1.000
_cell.angle_alpha   90.00
_cell.angle_beta   90.00
_cell.angle_gamma   90.00
#
_symmetry.space_group_name_H-M   'P 1'
#
loop_
_entity.id
_entity.type
_entity.pdbx_description
1 polymer ?
#
loop_
_entity_poly.entity_id
_entity_poly.type
_entity_poly.pdbx_seq_one_letter_code
_entity_poly.pdbx_strand_id
1 'polypeptide(L)'
;MSLLKKLFSADPEVLEKKADALYAAGDYGPAKLAYEKALAASPEGAQAALADKVQRCTDKIARQRIEEAKAYLAQGSIELAEQELEGALEVAGDETIRDEAQGLLDGLEVKEAQEHAAATEITDEERVALLMGQWDEAQADEYDSYGDVLVDALLAMHKEQFDDARAQLEMLLADAPEPRYLWLEVGRARLLADDVPAGKEALQSFLAALQDDEGGETKLAANLALARLADDAGDFEEAMGYFEGAVHALPEDYRPYLAMGAFLRASGHGAEALDVLHTSLELGRKAGTDWRLLEEIGLASELAEKPDDARSFLEQVVEFSTSHQITDFPPTTATTLAKLYEADGRLERAADLYRALSQGSDKERHALYHYETGRLLHALGLSEEARRMLTRAEALTSDEDAELAAQIAALLQG
;
A
#
# COMPACT_ATOMS: atom_id res chain seq x y z
N MET A 1 -16.41 -54.45 18.45
CA MET A 1 -16.07 -53.19 19.13
C MET A 1 -15.74 -53.51 20.58
N SER A 2 -14.49 -53.19 21.00
CA SER A 2 -13.89 -53.64 22.28
C SER A 2 -14.58 -53.02 23.48
N LEU A 3 -14.82 -53.88 24.53
CA LEU A 3 -15.35 -53.50 25.84
C LEU A 3 -14.56 -52.34 26.50
N LEU A 4 -13.30 -52.15 26.15
CA LEU A 4 -12.47 -51.06 26.61
C LEU A 4 -12.91 -49.67 26.09
N LYS A 5 -13.53 -49.57 24.91
CA LYS A 5 -14.09 -48.28 24.41
C LYS A 5 -15.37 -47.89 25.19
N LYS A 6 -16.12 -48.83 25.76
CA LYS A 6 -17.30 -48.53 26.58
C LYS A 6 -16.98 -48.10 28.02
N LEU A 7 -15.79 -48.43 28.53
CA LEU A 7 -15.38 -48.07 29.91
C LEU A 7 -14.72 -46.66 30.00
N PHE A 8 -14.37 -46.07 28.87
CA PHE A 8 -13.73 -44.72 28.82
C PHE A 8 -14.53 -43.68 28.02
N SER A 9 -15.72 -44.03 27.47
CA SER A 9 -16.62 -43.01 26.93
C SER A 9 -17.46 -42.44 28.08
N ALA A 10 -17.22 -41.21 28.43
CA ALA A 10 -18.09 -40.50 29.36
C ALA A 10 -19.52 -40.53 28.78
N ASP A 11 -20.50 -40.89 29.62
CA ASP A 11 -21.91 -40.96 29.23
C ASP A 11 -22.36 -39.57 28.73
N PRO A 12 -22.89 -39.46 27.49
CA PRO A 12 -23.33 -38.17 26.95
C PRO A 12 -24.28 -37.39 27.84
N GLU A 13 -25.20 -38.09 28.50
CA GLU A 13 -26.15 -37.48 29.43
C GLU A 13 -25.50 -36.91 30.67
N VAL A 14 -24.43 -37.53 31.16
CA VAL A 14 -23.63 -37.02 32.31
C VAL A 14 -22.86 -35.77 31.91
N LEU A 15 -22.26 -35.78 30.69
CA LEU A 15 -21.57 -34.61 30.14
C LEU A 15 -22.53 -33.45 29.90
N GLU A 16 -23.71 -33.72 29.36
CA GLU A 16 -24.75 -32.72 29.14
C GLU A 16 -25.21 -32.07 30.45
N LYS A 17 -25.53 -32.87 31.50
CA LYS A 17 -25.91 -32.37 32.82
C LYS A 17 -24.79 -31.49 33.44
N LYS A 18 -23.53 -31.88 33.26
CA LYS A 18 -22.40 -31.08 33.72
C LYS A 18 -22.32 -29.74 32.96
N ALA A 19 -22.54 -29.78 31.64
CA ALA A 19 -22.55 -28.58 30.82
C ALA A 19 -23.71 -27.64 31.18
N ASP A 20 -24.92 -28.20 31.42
CA ASP A 20 -26.08 -27.42 31.87
C ASP A 20 -25.81 -26.71 33.20
N ALA A 21 -25.11 -27.36 34.14
CA ALA A 21 -24.73 -26.75 35.43
C ALA A 21 -23.71 -25.63 35.24
N LEU A 22 -22.70 -25.78 34.38
CA LEU A 22 -21.72 -24.77 34.05
C LEU A 22 -22.39 -23.58 33.32
N TYR A 23 -23.27 -23.84 32.39
CA TYR A 23 -24.04 -22.82 31.70
C TYR A 23 -24.89 -21.98 32.67
N ALA A 24 -25.56 -22.63 33.62
CA ALA A 24 -26.37 -21.95 34.65
C ALA A 24 -25.51 -21.12 35.61
N ALA A 25 -24.25 -21.51 35.82
CA ALA A 25 -23.28 -20.76 36.61
C ALA A 25 -22.66 -19.56 35.88
N GLY A 26 -22.91 -19.43 34.55
CA GLY A 26 -22.29 -18.38 33.72
C GLY A 26 -20.92 -18.76 33.15
N ASP A 27 -20.45 -19.98 33.40
CA ASP A 27 -19.15 -20.47 32.93
C ASP A 27 -19.28 -21.02 31.48
N TYR A 28 -19.53 -20.12 30.52
CA TYR A 28 -19.91 -20.48 29.15
C TYR A 28 -18.80 -21.18 28.37
N GLY A 29 -17.53 -20.84 28.57
CA GLY A 29 -16.39 -21.52 27.94
C GLY A 29 -16.27 -23.00 28.34
N PRO A 30 -16.18 -23.33 29.64
CA PRO A 30 -16.22 -24.70 30.13
C PRO A 30 -17.51 -25.42 29.77
N ALA A 31 -18.67 -24.74 29.75
CA ALA A 31 -19.95 -25.33 29.32
C ALA A 31 -19.93 -25.77 27.85
N LYS A 32 -19.43 -24.88 26.94
CA LYS A 32 -19.22 -25.17 25.54
C LYS A 32 -18.43 -26.47 25.33
N LEU A 33 -17.23 -26.55 25.96
CA LEU A 33 -16.36 -27.72 25.87
C LEU A 33 -17.04 -29.03 26.37
N ALA A 34 -17.86 -28.91 27.41
CA ALA A 34 -18.60 -30.05 27.91
C ALA A 34 -19.72 -30.49 26.96
N TYR A 35 -20.46 -29.55 26.35
CA TYR A 35 -21.45 -29.84 25.32
C TYR A 35 -20.82 -30.42 24.04
N GLU A 36 -19.67 -29.90 23.58
CA GLU A 36 -18.93 -30.46 22.45
C GLU A 36 -18.52 -31.92 22.67
N LYS A 37 -18.08 -32.26 23.89
CA LYS A 37 -17.77 -33.63 24.27
C LYS A 37 -19.02 -34.51 24.31
N ALA A 38 -20.15 -34.00 24.82
CA ALA A 38 -21.41 -34.68 24.78
C ALA A 38 -21.89 -34.91 23.34
N LEU A 39 -21.78 -33.89 22.49
CA LEU A 39 -22.11 -33.94 21.06
C LEU A 39 -21.33 -35.04 20.32
N ALA A 40 -20.01 -35.07 20.53
CA ALA A 40 -19.12 -36.07 19.92
C ALA A 40 -19.41 -37.51 20.37
N ALA A 41 -19.97 -37.69 21.59
CA ALA A 41 -20.31 -38.99 22.15
C ALA A 41 -21.77 -39.43 21.86
N SER A 42 -22.59 -38.52 21.32
CA SER A 42 -24.04 -38.75 21.12
C SER A 42 -24.38 -39.35 19.77
N PRO A 43 -25.46 -40.17 19.66
CA PRO A 43 -25.96 -40.67 18.39
C PRO A 43 -26.57 -39.54 17.54
N GLU A 44 -26.60 -39.71 16.21
CA GLU A 44 -27.02 -38.68 15.23
C GLU A 44 -28.36 -38.00 15.58
N GLY A 45 -29.32 -38.72 16.14
CA GLY A 45 -30.64 -38.16 16.50
C GLY A 45 -30.63 -37.14 17.67
N ALA A 46 -29.58 -37.11 18.51
CA ALA A 46 -29.43 -36.19 19.63
C ALA A 46 -28.47 -35.03 19.34
N GLN A 47 -27.76 -35.07 18.24
CA GLN A 47 -26.68 -34.09 17.91
C GLN A 47 -27.23 -32.70 17.66
N ALA A 48 -28.36 -32.53 17.01
CA ALA A 48 -28.95 -31.24 16.69
C ALA A 48 -29.23 -30.38 17.94
N ALA A 49 -29.82 -30.99 18.99
CA ALA A 49 -30.11 -30.29 20.24
C ALA A 49 -28.84 -29.88 21.01
N LEU A 50 -27.81 -30.71 20.97
CA LEU A 50 -26.51 -30.39 21.59
C LEU A 50 -25.75 -29.33 20.82
N ALA A 51 -25.81 -29.35 19.48
CA ALA A 51 -25.23 -28.31 18.63
C ALA A 51 -25.86 -26.94 18.92
N ASP A 52 -27.18 -26.87 19.10
CA ASP A 52 -27.89 -25.66 19.51
C ASP A 52 -27.42 -25.15 20.89
N LYS A 53 -27.17 -26.07 21.86
CA LYS A 53 -26.60 -25.71 23.15
C LYS A 53 -25.15 -25.18 23.05
N VAL A 54 -24.34 -25.78 22.19
CA VAL A 54 -22.98 -25.25 21.89
C VAL A 54 -23.08 -23.83 21.31
N GLN A 55 -23.96 -23.62 20.34
CA GLN A 55 -24.18 -22.32 19.72
C GLN A 55 -24.61 -21.26 20.76
N ARG A 56 -25.52 -21.60 21.65
CA ARG A 56 -25.92 -20.71 22.75
C ARG A 56 -24.74 -20.31 23.66
N CYS A 57 -23.80 -21.22 23.90
CA CYS A 57 -22.60 -20.91 24.68
C CYS A 57 -21.71 -19.93 23.92
N THR A 58 -21.49 -20.13 22.61
CA THR A 58 -20.67 -19.21 21.78
C THR A 58 -21.30 -17.82 21.73
N ASP A 59 -22.60 -17.72 21.58
CA ASP A 59 -23.33 -16.44 21.56
C ASP A 59 -23.23 -15.71 22.93
N LYS A 60 -23.24 -16.46 24.02
CA LYS A 60 -23.02 -15.89 25.37
C LYS A 60 -21.60 -15.40 25.56
N ILE A 61 -20.59 -16.13 25.06
CA ILE A 61 -19.19 -15.72 25.08
C ILE A 61 -19.02 -14.45 24.23
N ALA A 62 -19.59 -14.40 23.04
CA ALA A 62 -19.54 -13.23 22.19
C ALA A 62 -20.14 -11.99 22.88
N ARG A 63 -21.28 -12.12 23.52
CA ARG A 63 -21.89 -11.01 24.29
C ARG A 63 -21.03 -10.56 25.47
N GLN A 64 -20.35 -11.48 26.19
CA GLN A 64 -19.44 -11.10 27.26
C GLN A 64 -18.27 -10.28 26.71
N ARG A 65 -17.68 -10.69 25.58
CA ARG A 65 -16.62 -9.95 24.91
C ARG A 65 -17.06 -8.56 24.48
N ILE A 66 -18.26 -8.41 23.93
CA ILE A 66 -18.83 -7.11 23.57
C ILE A 66 -18.96 -6.20 24.81
N GLU A 67 -19.42 -6.73 25.95
CA GLU A 67 -19.52 -5.95 27.18
C GLU A 67 -18.15 -5.58 27.76
N GLU A 68 -17.14 -6.47 27.64
CA GLU A 68 -15.75 -6.18 28.00
C GLU A 68 -15.17 -5.10 27.08
N ALA A 69 -15.42 -5.17 25.76
CA ALA A 69 -15.03 -4.14 24.81
C ALA A 69 -15.63 -2.77 25.15
N LYS A 70 -16.93 -2.71 25.49
CA LYS A 70 -17.58 -1.46 25.92
C LYS A 70 -16.95 -0.90 27.21
N ALA A 71 -16.54 -1.77 28.11
CA ALA A 71 -15.84 -1.36 29.34
C ALA A 71 -14.44 -0.81 29.04
N TYR A 72 -13.69 -1.42 28.10
CA TYR A 72 -12.40 -0.90 27.64
C TYR A 72 -12.56 0.44 26.92
N LEU A 73 -13.59 0.62 26.09
CA LEU A 73 -13.89 1.89 25.45
C LEU A 73 -14.18 3.00 26.46
N ALA A 74 -14.91 2.68 27.53
CA ALA A 74 -15.18 3.65 28.61
C ALA A 74 -13.91 4.06 29.38
N GLN A 75 -12.85 3.25 29.31
CA GLN A 75 -11.53 3.52 29.91
C GLN A 75 -10.54 4.14 28.91
N GLY A 76 -10.92 4.31 27.64
CA GLY A 76 -10.06 4.83 26.58
C GLY A 76 -9.05 3.81 26.04
N SER A 77 -9.22 2.51 26.33
CA SER A 77 -8.33 1.42 25.89
C SER A 77 -8.83 0.85 24.56
N ILE A 78 -8.57 1.55 23.46
CA ILE A 78 -9.13 1.23 22.11
C ILE A 78 -8.62 -0.13 21.62
N GLU A 79 -7.31 -0.39 21.63
CA GLU A 79 -6.70 -1.64 21.17
C GLU A 79 -7.27 -2.90 21.87
N LEU A 80 -7.54 -2.80 23.18
CA LEU A 80 -8.15 -3.91 23.92
C LEU A 80 -9.62 -4.10 23.55
N ALA A 81 -10.32 -3.01 23.27
CA ALA A 81 -11.71 -3.09 22.82
C ALA A 81 -11.83 -3.73 21.44
N GLU A 82 -10.96 -3.37 20.49
CA GLU A 82 -10.88 -3.99 19.18
C GLU A 82 -10.64 -5.50 19.28
N GLN A 83 -9.64 -5.90 20.05
CA GLN A 83 -9.33 -7.32 20.26
C GLN A 83 -10.53 -8.12 20.80
N GLU A 84 -11.31 -7.54 21.73
CA GLU A 84 -12.50 -8.21 22.25
C GLU A 84 -13.66 -8.22 21.24
N LEU A 85 -13.82 -7.18 20.42
CA LEU A 85 -14.84 -7.14 19.35
C LEU A 85 -14.52 -8.12 18.22
N GLU A 86 -13.27 -8.19 17.77
CA GLU A 86 -12.83 -9.20 16.80
C GLU A 86 -13.06 -10.62 17.33
N GLY A 87 -12.67 -10.87 18.59
CA GLY A 87 -12.90 -12.16 19.22
C GLY A 87 -14.39 -12.48 19.44
N ALA A 88 -15.26 -11.48 19.53
CA ALA A 88 -16.71 -11.68 19.54
C ALA A 88 -17.23 -12.09 18.16
N LEU A 89 -16.74 -11.45 17.08
CA LEU A 89 -17.09 -11.77 15.69
C LEU A 89 -16.67 -13.19 15.29
N GLU A 90 -15.50 -13.67 15.76
CA GLU A 90 -15.01 -15.02 15.49
C GLU A 90 -15.93 -16.12 16.04
N VAL A 91 -16.56 -15.87 17.19
CA VAL A 91 -17.32 -16.94 17.89
C VAL A 91 -18.83 -16.78 17.77
N ALA A 92 -19.36 -15.60 17.46
CA ALA A 92 -20.80 -15.35 17.37
C ALA A 92 -21.43 -16.10 16.19
N GLY A 93 -22.49 -16.86 16.48
CA GLY A 93 -23.33 -17.47 15.45
C GLY A 93 -24.62 -16.69 15.18
N ASP A 94 -25.08 -15.90 16.14
CA ASP A 94 -26.26 -15.04 16.03
C ASP A 94 -25.90 -13.77 15.26
N GLU A 95 -26.64 -13.48 14.17
CA GLU A 95 -26.42 -12.35 13.28
C GLU A 95 -26.52 -10.98 14.02
N THR A 96 -27.45 -10.89 14.97
CA THR A 96 -27.65 -9.64 15.73
C THR A 96 -26.46 -9.32 16.64
N ILE A 97 -25.76 -10.33 17.15
CA ILE A 97 -24.54 -10.18 17.95
C ILE A 97 -23.37 -9.77 17.06
N ARG A 98 -23.30 -10.33 15.85
CA ARG A 98 -22.30 -9.95 14.87
C ARG A 98 -22.47 -8.50 14.42
N ASP A 99 -23.71 -8.11 14.10
CA ASP A 99 -24.03 -6.74 13.70
C ASP A 99 -23.69 -5.74 14.81
N GLU A 100 -23.93 -6.10 16.08
CA GLU A 100 -23.56 -5.25 17.23
C GLU A 100 -22.03 -5.09 17.34
N ALA A 101 -21.28 -6.19 17.26
CA ALA A 101 -19.83 -6.15 17.35
C ALA A 101 -19.21 -5.38 16.16
N GLN A 102 -19.69 -5.64 14.94
CA GLN A 102 -19.22 -4.93 13.73
C GLN A 102 -19.53 -3.45 13.79
N GLY A 103 -20.73 -3.07 14.20
CA GLY A 103 -21.10 -1.66 14.32
C GLY A 103 -20.26 -0.89 15.35
N LEU A 104 -19.78 -1.56 16.39
CA LEU A 104 -18.84 -0.95 17.35
C LEU A 104 -17.44 -0.81 16.75
N LEU A 105 -16.95 -1.79 15.99
CA LEU A 105 -15.67 -1.72 15.27
C LEU A 105 -15.68 -0.61 14.23
N ASP A 106 -16.70 -0.57 13.37
CA ASP A 106 -16.86 0.48 12.35
C ASP A 106 -16.88 1.88 12.99
N GLY A 107 -17.51 2.00 14.18
CA GLY A 107 -17.52 3.25 14.94
C GLY A 107 -16.14 3.67 15.48
N LEU A 108 -15.28 2.72 15.81
CA LEU A 108 -13.90 2.97 16.23
C LEU A 108 -13.02 3.41 15.07
N GLU A 109 -13.07 2.71 13.94
CA GLU A 109 -12.34 3.09 12.73
C GLU A 109 -12.67 4.51 12.27
N VAL A 110 -13.96 4.89 12.28
CA VAL A 110 -14.40 6.24 11.94
C VAL A 110 -13.86 7.27 12.92
N LYS A 111 -13.85 6.95 14.22
CA LYS A 111 -13.36 7.86 15.25
C LYS A 111 -11.84 8.03 15.18
N GLU A 112 -11.08 6.96 14.99
CA GLU A 112 -9.64 7.01 14.77
C GLU A 112 -9.26 7.79 13.51
N ALA A 113 -9.99 7.56 12.40
CA ALA A 113 -9.79 8.33 11.19
C ALA A 113 -10.07 9.83 11.39
N GLN A 114 -11.11 10.18 12.17
CA GLN A 114 -11.40 11.57 12.50
C GLN A 114 -10.37 12.21 13.45
N GLU A 115 -9.91 11.47 14.46
CA GLU A 115 -8.87 11.95 15.39
C GLU A 115 -7.51 12.06 14.68
N HIS A 116 -7.19 11.15 13.76
CA HIS A 116 -5.98 11.22 12.94
C HIS A 116 -6.06 12.37 11.94
N ALA A 117 -7.20 12.60 11.30
CA ALA A 117 -7.43 13.75 10.43
C ALA A 117 -7.31 15.07 11.20
N ALA A 118 -7.91 15.17 12.39
CA ALA A 118 -7.83 16.36 13.23
C ALA A 118 -6.41 16.60 13.79
N ALA A 119 -5.65 15.54 14.11
CA ALA A 119 -4.26 15.64 14.56
C ALA A 119 -3.27 15.99 13.43
N THR A 120 -3.68 15.80 12.18
CA THR A 120 -2.86 16.08 10.98
C THR A 120 -3.25 17.39 10.27
N GLU A 121 -4.29 18.08 10.71
CA GLU A 121 -4.64 19.39 10.17
C GLU A 121 -3.64 20.45 10.61
N ILE A 122 -2.60 20.62 9.79
CA ILE A 122 -1.69 21.76 9.85
C ILE A 122 -2.49 23.03 9.59
N THR A 123 -2.43 24.02 10.48
CA THR A 123 -3.11 25.29 10.30
C THR A 123 -2.60 26.04 9.06
N ASP A 124 -3.38 26.95 8.51
CA ASP A 124 -2.95 27.79 7.37
C ASP A 124 -1.65 28.53 7.67
N GLU A 125 -1.48 29.03 8.90
CA GLU A 125 -0.27 29.73 9.34
C GLU A 125 0.95 28.81 9.35
N GLU A 126 0.82 27.58 9.85
CA GLU A 126 1.90 26.57 9.84
C GLU A 126 2.23 26.16 8.41
N ARG A 127 1.24 26.02 7.54
CA ARG A 127 1.40 25.68 6.13
C ARG A 127 2.17 26.78 5.37
N VAL A 128 1.81 28.03 5.59
CA VAL A 128 2.51 29.18 5.03
C VAL A 128 3.97 29.20 5.51
N ALA A 129 4.21 28.99 6.81
CA ALA A 129 5.55 28.94 7.35
C ALA A 129 6.41 27.83 6.74
N LEU A 130 5.81 26.65 6.49
CA LEU A 130 6.48 25.54 5.81
C LEU A 130 6.82 25.87 4.35
N LEU A 131 5.91 26.52 3.63
CA LEU A 131 6.13 26.97 2.25
C LEU A 131 7.26 27.99 2.18
N MET A 132 7.19 29.03 3.00
CA MET A 132 8.21 30.10 3.05
C MET A 132 9.59 29.56 3.42
N GLY A 133 9.66 28.54 4.29
CA GLY A 133 10.91 27.89 4.69
C GLY A 133 11.62 27.11 3.58
N GLN A 134 10.96 26.89 2.45
CA GLN A 134 11.53 26.21 1.29
C GLN A 134 12.05 27.17 0.20
N TRP A 135 11.75 28.47 0.30
CA TRP A 135 12.15 29.47 -0.69
C TRP A 135 13.63 29.85 -0.53
N ASP A 136 14.33 29.96 -1.62
CA ASP A 136 15.63 30.63 -1.62
C ASP A 136 15.45 32.12 -1.49
N GLU A 137 16.57 32.85 -1.26
CA GLU A 137 16.54 34.28 -1.02
C GLU A 137 15.95 35.08 -2.20
N ALA A 138 16.24 34.70 -3.44
CA ALA A 138 15.74 35.38 -4.63
C ALA A 138 14.23 35.11 -4.86
N GLN A 139 13.79 33.90 -4.54
CA GLN A 139 12.39 33.54 -4.59
C GLN A 139 11.58 34.26 -3.50
N ALA A 140 12.10 34.30 -2.27
CA ALA A 140 11.48 35.00 -1.16
C ALA A 140 11.36 36.52 -1.45
N ASP A 141 12.41 37.15 -1.95
CA ASP A 141 12.40 38.57 -2.31
C ASP A 141 11.35 38.91 -3.37
N GLU A 142 11.19 38.05 -4.38
CA GLU A 142 10.15 38.26 -5.40
C GLU A 142 8.75 38.07 -4.79
N TYR A 143 8.54 37.00 -4.00
CA TYR A 143 7.25 36.67 -3.43
C TYR A 143 6.78 37.70 -2.40
N ASP A 144 7.67 38.26 -1.59
CA ASP A 144 7.36 39.34 -0.66
C ASP A 144 6.74 40.54 -1.38
N SER A 145 7.14 40.81 -2.65
CA SER A 145 6.58 41.90 -3.43
C SER A 145 5.09 41.71 -3.79
N TYR A 146 4.58 40.49 -3.80
CA TYR A 146 3.20 40.14 -4.12
C TYR A 146 2.28 40.09 -2.88
N GLY A 147 2.88 40.03 -1.68
CA GLY A 147 2.17 40.07 -0.40
C GLY A 147 1.12 38.98 -0.20
N ASP A 148 0.07 39.32 0.56
CA ASP A 148 -0.95 38.34 0.99
C ASP A 148 -1.68 37.66 -0.18
N VAL A 149 -1.79 38.31 -1.34
CA VAL A 149 -2.51 37.73 -2.51
C VAL A 149 -1.80 36.46 -3.02
N LEU A 150 -0.46 36.46 -3.03
CA LEU A 150 0.28 35.26 -3.40
C LEU A 150 0.09 34.16 -2.36
N VAL A 151 0.15 34.52 -1.07
CA VAL A 151 -0.05 33.56 0.04
C VAL A 151 -1.43 32.92 -0.04
N ASP A 152 -2.47 33.71 -0.28
CA ASP A 152 -3.84 33.22 -0.44
C ASP A 152 -3.97 32.27 -1.65
N ALA A 153 -3.31 32.59 -2.76
CA ALA A 153 -3.30 31.73 -3.94
C ALA A 153 -2.59 30.40 -3.70
N LEU A 154 -1.44 30.41 -2.99
CA LEU A 154 -0.72 29.20 -2.63
C LEU A 154 -1.53 28.32 -1.65
N LEU A 155 -2.21 28.93 -0.69
CA LEU A 155 -3.13 28.23 0.20
C LEU A 155 -4.34 27.64 -0.55
N ALA A 156 -4.89 28.36 -1.53
CA ALA A 156 -5.95 27.87 -2.38
C ALA A 156 -5.52 26.62 -3.17
N MET A 157 -4.29 26.58 -3.70
CA MET A 157 -3.75 25.37 -4.34
C MET A 157 -3.70 24.18 -3.36
N HIS A 158 -3.28 24.40 -2.12
CA HIS A 158 -3.24 23.33 -1.11
C HIS A 158 -4.63 22.86 -0.66
N LYS A 159 -5.63 23.73 -0.78
CA LYS A 159 -7.04 23.40 -0.50
C LYS A 159 -7.78 22.83 -1.72
N GLU A 160 -7.06 22.50 -2.78
CA GLU A 160 -7.60 22.00 -4.05
C GLU A 160 -8.57 22.97 -4.74
N GLN A 161 -8.49 24.25 -4.40
CA GLN A 161 -9.27 25.34 -5.02
C GLN A 161 -8.51 25.89 -6.23
N PHE A 162 -8.25 25.02 -7.22
CA PHE A 162 -7.31 25.29 -8.30
C PHE A 162 -7.75 26.45 -9.22
N ASP A 163 -9.03 26.59 -9.50
CA ASP A 163 -9.55 27.68 -10.30
C ASP A 163 -9.40 29.05 -9.62
N ASP A 164 -9.62 29.12 -8.31
CA ASP A 164 -9.43 30.34 -7.52
C ASP A 164 -7.97 30.71 -7.44
N ALA A 165 -7.07 29.75 -7.18
CA ALA A 165 -5.62 29.94 -7.16
C ALA A 165 -5.13 30.46 -8.52
N ARG A 166 -5.55 29.83 -9.61
CA ARG A 166 -5.21 30.24 -10.97
C ARG A 166 -5.63 31.68 -11.24
N ALA A 167 -6.87 32.05 -10.92
CA ALA A 167 -7.36 33.41 -11.16
C ALA A 167 -6.57 34.47 -10.38
N GLN A 168 -6.21 34.21 -9.13
CA GLN A 168 -5.40 35.10 -8.31
C GLN A 168 -3.98 35.26 -8.86
N LEU A 169 -3.32 34.15 -9.23
CA LEU A 169 -1.97 34.16 -9.79
C LEU A 169 -1.91 34.84 -11.17
N GLU A 170 -2.92 34.64 -12.02
CA GLU A 170 -3.02 35.31 -13.31
C GLU A 170 -3.24 36.83 -13.16
N MET A 171 -3.97 37.26 -12.14
CA MET A 171 -4.12 38.67 -11.80
C MET A 171 -2.77 39.27 -11.35
N LEU A 172 -2.03 38.58 -10.48
CA LEU A 172 -0.69 39.01 -10.08
C LEU A 172 0.26 39.09 -11.28
N LEU A 173 0.21 38.08 -12.16
CA LEU A 173 1.06 38.03 -13.35
C LEU A 173 0.80 39.21 -14.31
N ALA A 174 -0.46 39.62 -14.44
CA ALA A 174 -0.82 40.75 -15.30
C ALA A 174 -0.25 42.10 -14.80
N ASP A 175 -0.05 42.24 -13.49
CA ASP A 175 0.43 43.45 -12.85
C ASP A 175 1.95 43.44 -12.55
N ALA A 176 2.58 42.24 -12.59
CA ALA A 176 3.98 42.07 -12.30
C ALA A 176 4.87 42.62 -13.44
N PRO A 177 5.84 43.52 -13.16
CA PRO A 177 6.66 44.11 -14.19
C PRO A 177 7.71 43.14 -14.80
N GLU A 178 8.28 42.29 -13.97
CA GLU A 178 9.33 41.33 -14.36
C GLU A 178 9.20 40.04 -13.56
N PRO A 179 8.11 39.26 -13.80
CA PRO A 179 7.84 38.02 -13.04
C PRO A 179 8.87 36.97 -13.41
N ARG A 180 9.44 36.31 -12.41
CA ARG A 180 10.40 35.20 -12.57
C ARG A 180 9.83 33.94 -11.90
N TYR A 181 9.89 33.88 -10.59
CA TYR A 181 9.33 32.73 -9.82
C TYR A 181 7.80 32.68 -9.86
N LEU A 182 7.10 33.79 -10.08
CA LEU A 182 5.65 33.80 -10.25
C LEU A 182 5.20 32.91 -11.42
N TRP A 183 5.99 32.82 -12.49
CA TRP A 183 5.71 31.89 -13.60
C TRP A 183 5.65 30.44 -13.17
N LEU A 184 6.46 30.03 -12.18
CA LEU A 184 6.43 28.68 -11.62
C LEU A 184 5.07 28.40 -10.98
N GLU A 185 4.58 29.32 -10.15
CA GLU A 185 3.31 29.14 -9.43
C GLU A 185 2.11 29.21 -10.39
N VAL A 186 2.15 30.09 -11.37
CA VAL A 186 1.13 30.15 -12.46
C VAL A 186 1.13 28.83 -13.24
N GLY A 187 2.30 28.30 -13.57
CA GLY A 187 2.42 27.01 -14.27
C GLY A 187 1.82 25.86 -13.47
N ARG A 188 2.17 25.79 -12.18
CA ARG A 188 1.61 24.77 -11.26
C ARG A 188 0.10 24.87 -11.13
N ALA A 189 -0.43 26.07 -10.91
CA ALA A 189 -1.87 26.28 -10.78
C ALA A 189 -2.64 25.92 -12.05
N ARG A 190 -2.11 26.25 -13.23
CA ARG A 190 -2.70 25.88 -14.51
C ARG A 190 -2.71 24.37 -14.73
N LEU A 191 -1.63 23.68 -14.39
CA LEU A 191 -1.59 22.21 -14.48
C LEU A 191 -2.58 21.54 -13.53
N LEU A 192 -2.68 22.05 -12.31
CA LEU A 192 -3.64 21.54 -11.32
C LEU A 192 -5.11 21.81 -11.71
N ALA A 193 -5.34 22.89 -12.50
CA ALA A 193 -6.64 23.20 -13.09
C ALA A 193 -6.89 22.51 -14.45
N ASP A 194 -6.07 21.51 -14.82
CA ASP A 194 -6.16 20.74 -16.06
C ASP A 194 -5.91 21.55 -17.36
N ASP A 195 -5.32 22.74 -17.24
CA ASP A 195 -4.89 23.55 -18.39
C ASP A 195 -3.45 23.26 -18.75
N VAL A 196 -3.22 22.05 -19.28
CA VAL A 196 -1.88 21.52 -19.59
C VAL A 196 -1.11 22.40 -20.59
N PRO A 197 -1.68 22.89 -21.71
CA PRO A 197 -0.93 23.72 -22.65
C PRO A 197 -0.42 25.02 -22.03
N ALA A 198 -1.28 25.75 -21.32
CA ALA A 198 -0.90 27.00 -20.69
C ALA A 198 0.03 26.80 -19.48
N GLY A 199 -0.13 25.68 -18.75
CA GLY A 199 0.76 25.29 -17.67
C GLY A 199 2.18 25.03 -18.18
N LYS A 200 2.31 24.26 -19.28
CA LYS A 200 3.59 24.00 -19.97
C LYS A 200 4.26 25.30 -20.39
N GLU A 201 3.54 26.21 -21.05
CA GLU A 201 4.05 27.53 -21.48
C GLU A 201 4.57 28.37 -20.29
N ALA A 202 3.84 28.36 -19.17
CA ALA A 202 4.24 29.10 -17.98
C ALA A 202 5.52 28.53 -17.35
N LEU A 203 5.64 27.19 -17.24
CA LEU A 203 6.86 26.55 -16.73
C LEU A 203 8.07 26.82 -17.65
N GLN A 204 7.87 26.82 -18.97
CA GLN A 204 8.92 27.20 -19.93
C GLN A 204 9.33 28.68 -19.75
N SER A 205 8.36 29.56 -19.51
CA SER A 205 8.62 30.98 -19.24
C SER A 205 9.40 31.14 -17.93
N PHE A 206 9.10 30.36 -16.89
CA PHE A 206 9.87 30.33 -15.66
C PHE A 206 11.33 29.93 -15.91
N LEU A 207 11.58 28.83 -16.63
CA LEU A 207 12.93 28.38 -16.93
C LEU A 207 13.74 29.43 -17.74
N ALA A 208 13.07 30.14 -18.65
CA ALA A 208 13.68 31.16 -19.46
C ALA A 208 13.97 32.47 -18.69
N ALA A 209 13.25 32.72 -17.57
CA ALA A 209 13.42 33.95 -16.77
C ALA A 209 14.58 33.88 -15.78
N LEU A 210 15.10 32.69 -15.44
CA LEU A 210 16.17 32.48 -14.46
C LEU A 210 17.54 32.30 -15.14
N GLN A 211 18.59 32.80 -14.48
CA GLN A 211 19.97 32.54 -14.90
C GLN A 211 20.42 31.14 -14.51
N ASP A 212 21.51 30.64 -15.12
CA ASP A 212 21.96 29.25 -14.95
C ASP A 212 22.26 28.89 -13.50
N ASP A 213 22.78 29.78 -12.70
CA ASP A 213 23.14 29.58 -11.30
C ASP A 213 22.04 29.90 -10.29
N GLU A 214 20.84 30.27 -10.75
CA GLU A 214 19.69 30.59 -9.90
C GLU A 214 18.69 29.46 -9.84
N GLY A 215 17.99 29.32 -8.71
CA GLY A 215 16.79 28.49 -8.55
C GLY A 215 16.99 26.99 -8.83
N GLY A 216 18.09 26.37 -8.40
CA GLY A 216 18.42 25.00 -8.71
C GLY A 216 17.26 24.00 -8.38
N GLU A 217 16.70 24.09 -7.16
CA GLU A 217 15.59 23.23 -6.73
C GLU A 217 14.31 23.49 -7.52
N THR A 218 13.95 24.74 -7.75
CA THR A 218 12.75 25.11 -8.50
C THR A 218 12.88 24.77 -9.99
N LYS A 219 14.09 24.92 -10.58
CA LYS A 219 14.38 24.46 -11.93
C LYS A 219 14.32 22.95 -12.05
N LEU A 220 14.84 22.21 -11.05
CA LEU A 220 14.68 20.75 -11.01
C LEU A 220 13.19 20.37 -11.06
N ALA A 221 12.39 20.96 -10.18
CA ALA A 221 10.95 20.67 -10.11
C ALA A 221 10.22 20.99 -11.43
N ALA A 222 10.52 22.18 -12.03
CA ALA A 222 9.91 22.59 -13.29
C ALA A 222 10.31 21.68 -14.46
N ASN A 223 11.58 21.32 -14.57
CA ASN A 223 12.07 20.41 -15.61
C ASN A 223 11.47 19.01 -15.45
N LEU A 224 11.38 18.46 -14.23
CA LEU A 224 10.75 17.16 -14.02
C LEU A 224 9.24 17.17 -14.35
N ALA A 225 8.53 18.27 -14.05
CA ALA A 225 7.14 18.43 -14.45
C ALA A 225 6.98 18.48 -15.98
N LEU A 226 7.83 19.23 -16.66
CA LEU A 226 7.83 19.33 -18.13
C LEU A 226 8.23 18.00 -18.80
N ALA A 227 9.22 17.29 -18.23
CA ALA A 227 9.62 15.97 -18.70
C ALA A 227 8.46 14.98 -18.64
N ARG A 228 7.72 14.98 -17.52
CA ARG A 228 6.53 14.15 -17.38
C ARG A 228 5.44 14.48 -18.40
N LEU A 229 5.16 15.76 -18.64
CA LEU A 229 4.20 16.18 -19.65
C LEU A 229 4.60 15.74 -21.07
N ALA A 230 5.88 15.78 -21.38
CA ALA A 230 6.42 15.32 -22.66
C ALA A 230 6.32 13.79 -22.79
N ASP A 231 6.60 13.05 -21.70
CA ASP A 231 6.44 11.58 -21.63
C ASP A 231 4.97 11.17 -21.81
N ASP A 232 4.05 11.82 -21.11
CA ASP A 232 2.60 11.60 -21.25
C ASP A 232 2.10 11.88 -22.68
N ALA A 233 2.75 12.80 -23.40
CA ALA A 233 2.51 13.08 -24.81
C ALA A 233 3.21 12.11 -25.78
N GLY A 234 4.08 11.23 -25.27
CA GLY A 234 4.88 10.30 -26.07
C GLY A 234 6.05 10.97 -26.81
N ASP A 235 6.46 12.17 -26.42
CA ASP A 235 7.59 12.89 -27.00
C ASP A 235 8.88 12.60 -26.23
N PHE A 236 9.55 11.52 -26.61
CA PHE A 236 10.77 11.06 -25.97
C PHE A 236 11.89 12.10 -26.02
N GLU A 237 12.10 12.75 -27.16
CA GLU A 237 13.18 13.72 -27.36
C GLU A 237 12.95 14.98 -26.50
N GLU A 238 11.71 15.46 -26.43
CA GLU A 238 11.36 16.59 -25.58
C GLU A 238 11.53 16.23 -24.10
N ALA A 239 11.08 15.05 -23.67
CA ALA A 239 11.25 14.56 -22.30
C ALA A 239 12.72 14.48 -21.91
N MET A 240 13.56 13.90 -22.77
CA MET A 240 15.01 13.85 -22.55
C MET A 240 15.64 15.23 -22.39
N GLY A 241 15.25 16.21 -23.23
CA GLY A 241 15.74 17.57 -23.11
C GLY A 241 15.44 18.21 -21.75
N TYR A 242 14.27 17.93 -21.17
CA TYR A 242 13.94 18.40 -19.83
C TYR A 242 14.66 17.62 -18.72
N PHE A 243 14.90 16.32 -18.86
CA PHE A 243 15.76 15.59 -17.92
C PHE A 243 17.19 16.09 -17.93
N GLU A 244 17.76 16.41 -19.09
CA GLU A 244 19.08 17.07 -19.21
C GLU A 244 19.07 18.44 -18.53
N GLY A 245 17.99 19.22 -18.69
CA GLY A 245 17.77 20.47 -17.98
C GLY A 245 17.72 20.31 -16.46
N ALA A 246 17.08 19.25 -15.97
CA ALA A 246 17.05 18.91 -14.55
C ALA A 246 18.44 18.56 -14.00
N VAL A 247 19.22 17.76 -14.74
CA VAL A 247 20.63 17.44 -14.41
C VAL A 247 21.49 18.71 -14.39
N HIS A 248 21.31 19.61 -15.37
CA HIS A 248 22.06 20.87 -15.42
C HIS A 248 21.73 21.76 -14.22
N ALA A 249 20.48 21.78 -13.75
CA ALA A 249 20.05 22.58 -12.61
C ALA A 249 20.74 22.15 -11.30
N LEU A 250 20.90 20.82 -11.09
CA LEU A 250 21.51 20.24 -9.87
C LEU A 250 22.45 19.07 -10.24
N PRO A 251 23.64 19.32 -10.80
CA PRO A 251 24.51 18.27 -11.31
C PRO A 251 25.14 17.37 -10.23
N GLU A 252 25.20 17.84 -8.98
CA GLU A 252 25.75 17.09 -7.85
C GLU A 252 24.65 16.39 -7.02
N ASP A 253 23.39 16.50 -7.45
CA ASP A 253 22.26 15.82 -6.80
C ASP A 253 21.94 14.51 -7.53
N TYR A 254 21.58 13.46 -6.80
CA TYR A 254 21.23 12.17 -7.37
C TYR A 254 19.82 12.12 -7.99
N ARG A 255 18.91 12.98 -7.53
CA ARG A 255 17.48 12.96 -7.92
C ARG A 255 17.21 13.13 -9.41
N PRO A 256 17.81 14.09 -10.12
CA PRO A 256 17.59 14.23 -11.56
C PRO A 256 18.09 13.03 -12.35
N TYR A 257 19.20 12.41 -11.92
CA TYR A 257 19.71 11.19 -12.57
C TYR A 257 18.81 9.98 -12.29
N LEU A 258 18.26 9.86 -11.09
CA LEU A 258 17.28 8.83 -10.77
C LEU A 258 16.03 8.95 -11.66
N ALA A 259 15.49 10.15 -11.78
CA ALA A 259 14.31 10.41 -12.60
C ALA A 259 14.56 10.12 -14.09
N MET A 260 15.69 10.58 -14.62
CA MET A 260 16.12 10.33 -16.01
C MET A 260 16.33 8.82 -16.26
N GLY A 261 16.97 8.12 -15.34
CA GLY A 261 17.20 6.68 -15.46
C GLY A 261 15.92 5.86 -15.40
N ALA A 262 14.98 6.24 -14.53
CA ALA A 262 13.65 5.61 -14.46
C ALA A 262 12.87 5.80 -15.78
N PHE A 263 12.92 7.00 -16.37
CA PHE A 263 12.31 7.28 -17.67
C PHE A 263 12.94 6.44 -18.79
N LEU A 264 14.27 6.41 -18.88
CA LEU A 264 14.99 5.60 -19.87
C LEU A 264 14.63 4.11 -19.76
N ARG A 265 14.57 3.58 -18.54
CA ARG A 265 14.13 2.20 -18.31
C ARG A 265 12.69 1.99 -18.77
N ALA A 266 11.77 2.86 -18.40
CA ALA A 266 10.36 2.77 -18.78
C ALA A 266 10.18 2.82 -20.32
N SER A 267 11.03 3.58 -21.00
CA SER A 267 11.07 3.69 -22.46
C SER A 267 11.82 2.54 -23.16
N GLY A 268 12.31 1.54 -22.40
CA GLY A 268 12.98 0.36 -22.98
C GLY A 268 14.49 0.51 -23.21
N HIS A 269 15.11 1.60 -22.76
CA HIS A 269 16.52 1.91 -22.91
C HIS A 269 17.36 1.44 -21.73
N GLY A 270 17.33 0.13 -21.44
CA GLY A 270 17.91 -0.46 -20.22
C GLY A 270 19.41 -0.19 -20.03
N ALA A 271 20.21 -0.23 -21.09
CA ALA A 271 21.67 0.01 -20.98
C ALA A 271 21.97 1.47 -20.65
N GLU A 272 21.31 2.44 -21.32
CA GLU A 272 21.45 3.87 -21.08
C GLU A 272 20.92 4.24 -19.69
N ALA A 273 19.81 3.63 -19.28
CA ALA A 273 19.27 3.78 -17.92
C ALA A 273 20.31 3.38 -16.86
N LEU A 274 21.02 2.26 -17.04
CA LEU A 274 22.05 1.82 -16.09
C LEU A 274 23.19 2.82 -15.95
N ASP A 275 23.68 3.41 -17.05
CA ASP A 275 24.77 4.37 -17.01
C ASP A 275 24.38 5.60 -16.17
N VAL A 276 23.16 6.10 -16.38
CA VAL A 276 22.60 7.24 -15.63
C VAL A 276 22.32 6.89 -14.17
N LEU A 277 21.72 5.73 -13.89
CA LEU A 277 21.40 5.28 -12.54
C LEU A 277 22.65 4.99 -11.71
N HIS A 278 23.73 4.51 -12.32
CA HIS A 278 25.01 4.35 -11.60
C HIS A 278 25.60 5.71 -11.19
N THR A 279 25.47 6.75 -12.01
CA THR A 279 25.83 8.11 -11.61
C THR A 279 24.98 8.57 -10.43
N SER A 280 23.67 8.34 -10.49
CA SER A 280 22.76 8.58 -9.36
C SER A 280 23.19 7.86 -8.09
N LEU A 281 23.60 6.60 -8.19
CA LEU A 281 24.05 5.79 -7.05
C LEU A 281 25.34 6.35 -6.43
N GLU A 282 26.28 6.81 -7.24
CA GLU A 282 27.53 7.41 -6.76
C GLU A 282 27.28 8.70 -6.00
N LEU A 283 26.40 9.55 -6.52
CA LEU A 283 26.00 10.81 -5.87
C LEU A 283 25.18 10.56 -4.60
N GLY A 284 24.24 9.62 -4.65
CA GLY A 284 23.33 9.29 -3.54
C GLY A 284 23.99 8.61 -2.34
N ARG A 285 25.19 8.03 -2.50
CA ARG A 285 25.90 7.33 -1.39
C ARG A 285 26.12 8.20 -0.15
N LYS A 286 26.21 9.50 -0.29
CA LYS A 286 26.40 10.45 0.81
C LYS A 286 25.11 10.80 1.53
N ALA A 287 23.97 10.70 0.83
CA ALA A 287 22.65 11.04 1.36
C ALA A 287 21.95 9.86 2.07
N GLY A 288 22.48 8.65 1.93
CA GLY A 288 21.82 7.40 2.32
C GLY A 288 21.18 6.71 1.10
N THR A 289 21.24 5.40 1.07
CA THR A 289 20.76 4.64 -0.09
C THR A 289 19.23 4.71 -0.16
N ASP A 290 18.72 5.34 -1.20
CA ASP A 290 17.28 5.29 -1.52
C ASP A 290 16.97 3.91 -2.13
N TRP A 291 16.04 3.17 -1.53
CA TRP A 291 15.64 1.85 -2.03
C TRP A 291 15.02 1.93 -3.44
N ARG A 292 14.39 3.06 -3.80
CA ARG A 292 13.84 3.29 -5.14
C ARG A 292 14.94 3.30 -6.21
N LEU A 293 16.10 3.85 -5.87
CA LEU A 293 17.26 3.82 -6.75
C LEU A 293 17.77 2.39 -6.96
N LEU A 294 17.82 1.58 -5.90
CA LEU A 294 18.19 0.16 -6.02
C LEU A 294 17.18 -0.62 -6.86
N GLU A 295 15.90 -0.33 -6.71
CA GLU A 295 14.83 -0.90 -7.52
C GLU A 295 15.02 -0.56 -9.01
N GLU A 296 15.20 0.73 -9.33
CA GLU A 296 15.39 1.17 -10.72
C GLU A 296 16.63 0.54 -11.36
N ILE A 297 17.76 0.44 -10.63
CA ILE A 297 18.97 -0.23 -11.13
C ILE A 297 18.70 -1.72 -11.35
N GLY A 298 18.00 -2.38 -10.43
CA GLY A 298 17.66 -3.80 -10.56
C GLY A 298 16.79 -4.08 -11.78
N LEU A 299 15.74 -3.27 -11.98
CA LEU A 299 14.83 -3.38 -13.12
C LEU A 299 15.51 -3.01 -14.45
N ALA A 300 16.35 -1.99 -14.47
CA ALA A 300 17.15 -1.62 -15.64
C ALA A 300 18.18 -2.71 -15.99
N SER A 301 18.74 -3.37 -14.97
CA SER A 301 19.67 -4.50 -15.18
C SER A 301 18.97 -5.71 -15.81
N GLU A 302 17.73 -5.99 -15.40
CA GLU A 302 16.93 -7.06 -16.03
C GLU A 302 16.65 -6.71 -17.50
N LEU A 303 16.21 -5.47 -17.78
CA LEU A 303 15.96 -5.01 -19.14
C LEU A 303 17.23 -5.01 -20.02
N ALA A 304 18.40 -4.77 -19.43
CA ALA A 304 19.71 -4.82 -20.10
C ALA A 304 20.30 -6.25 -20.17
N GLU A 305 19.51 -7.28 -19.87
CA GLU A 305 19.92 -8.70 -19.90
C GLU A 305 21.11 -9.02 -18.97
N LYS A 306 21.17 -8.37 -17.79
CA LYS A 306 22.17 -8.58 -16.74
C LYS A 306 21.51 -9.22 -15.50
N PRO A 307 21.08 -10.48 -15.56
CA PRO A 307 20.25 -11.11 -14.51
C PRO A 307 20.94 -11.20 -13.14
N ASP A 308 22.26 -11.34 -13.09
CA ASP A 308 22.99 -11.40 -11.82
C ASP A 308 23.02 -10.06 -11.10
N ASP A 309 23.21 -8.96 -11.84
CA ASP A 309 23.13 -7.60 -11.31
C ASP A 309 21.70 -7.27 -10.88
N ALA A 310 20.72 -7.57 -11.74
CA ALA A 310 19.30 -7.41 -11.46
C ALA A 310 18.92 -8.08 -10.12
N ARG A 311 19.27 -9.35 -9.96
CA ARG A 311 19.01 -10.10 -8.73
C ARG A 311 19.67 -9.46 -7.52
N SER A 312 20.95 -9.07 -7.63
CA SER A 312 21.70 -8.48 -6.53
C SER A 312 21.08 -7.17 -6.01
N PHE A 313 20.60 -6.30 -6.91
CA PHE A 313 19.96 -5.05 -6.52
C PHE A 313 18.54 -5.27 -6.00
N LEU A 314 17.76 -6.14 -6.62
CA LEU A 314 16.39 -6.41 -6.16
C LEU A 314 16.38 -7.17 -4.82
N GLU A 315 17.36 -8.05 -4.53
CA GLU A 315 17.53 -8.65 -3.21
C GLU A 315 17.79 -7.59 -2.12
N GLN A 316 18.54 -6.52 -2.42
CA GLN A 316 18.75 -5.41 -1.48
C GLN A 316 17.45 -4.62 -1.20
N VAL A 317 16.59 -4.45 -2.21
CA VAL A 317 15.26 -3.82 -1.99
C VAL A 317 14.40 -4.69 -1.07
N VAL A 318 14.42 -6.01 -1.26
CA VAL A 318 13.72 -6.98 -0.40
C VAL A 318 14.25 -6.92 1.05
N GLU A 319 15.57 -6.90 1.21
CA GLU A 319 16.21 -6.78 2.53
C GLU A 319 15.85 -5.45 3.22
N PHE A 320 15.88 -4.34 2.48
CA PHE A 320 15.45 -3.04 2.98
C PHE A 320 13.99 -3.09 3.46
N SER A 321 13.07 -3.57 2.64
CA SER A 321 11.64 -3.65 2.97
C SER A 321 11.40 -4.53 4.21
N THR A 322 12.09 -5.66 4.30
CA THR A 322 11.97 -6.57 5.44
C THR A 322 12.52 -5.95 6.73
N SER A 323 13.68 -5.28 6.66
CA SER A 323 14.32 -4.66 7.82
C SER A 323 13.54 -3.45 8.37
N HIS A 324 12.78 -2.76 7.51
CA HIS A 324 11.94 -1.62 7.87
C HIS A 324 10.48 -2.01 8.09
N GLN A 325 10.15 -3.30 8.11
CA GLN A 325 8.79 -3.82 8.32
C GLN A 325 7.76 -3.22 7.34
N ILE A 326 8.18 -2.97 6.09
CA ILE A 326 7.27 -2.50 5.05
C ILE A 326 6.37 -3.67 4.65
N THR A 327 5.10 -3.58 4.97
CA THR A 327 4.10 -4.64 4.69
C THR A 327 3.68 -4.65 3.22
N ASP A 328 3.63 -3.48 2.58
CA ASP A 328 3.38 -3.35 1.15
C ASP A 328 4.67 -3.48 0.36
N PHE A 329 4.92 -4.68 -0.08
CA PHE A 329 6.10 -5.03 -0.86
C PHE A 329 5.98 -4.46 -2.29
N PRO A 330 7.06 -3.86 -2.87
CA PRO A 330 6.99 -3.38 -4.25
C PRO A 330 6.66 -4.53 -5.23
N PRO A 331 5.46 -4.56 -5.86
CA PRO A 331 5.04 -5.71 -6.65
C PRO A 331 5.94 -5.99 -7.85
N THR A 332 6.45 -4.93 -8.49
CA THR A 332 7.36 -5.06 -9.66
C THR A 332 8.68 -5.70 -9.25
N THR A 333 9.29 -5.25 -8.15
CA THR A 333 10.51 -5.86 -7.59
C THR A 333 10.29 -7.33 -7.29
N ALA A 334 9.23 -7.66 -6.53
CA ALA A 334 9.00 -9.02 -6.09
C ALA A 334 8.71 -9.97 -7.26
N THR A 335 7.90 -9.55 -8.25
CA THR A 335 7.58 -10.37 -9.41
C THR A 335 8.79 -10.57 -10.32
N THR A 336 9.61 -9.53 -10.53
CA THR A 336 10.84 -9.64 -11.34
C THR A 336 11.86 -10.54 -10.64
N LEU A 337 12.08 -10.35 -9.34
CA LEU A 337 12.99 -11.20 -8.57
C LEU A 337 12.52 -12.67 -8.50
N ALA A 338 11.21 -12.90 -8.38
CA ALA A 338 10.65 -14.25 -8.41
C ALA A 338 10.92 -14.96 -9.74
N LYS A 339 10.76 -14.25 -10.87
CA LYS A 339 11.12 -14.78 -12.20
C LYS A 339 12.61 -15.11 -12.31
N LEU A 340 13.49 -14.26 -11.79
CA LEU A 340 14.93 -14.49 -11.75
C LEU A 340 15.27 -15.73 -10.89
N TYR A 341 14.63 -15.89 -9.73
CA TYR A 341 14.80 -17.08 -8.89
C TYR A 341 14.27 -18.35 -9.59
N GLU A 342 13.16 -18.26 -10.31
CA GLU A 342 12.64 -19.39 -11.08
C GLU A 342 13.60 -19.82 -12.18
N ALA A 343 14.16 -18.86 -12.93
CA ALA A 343 15.18 -19.12 -13.94
C ALA A 343 16.44 -19.80 -13.37
N ASP A 344 16.80 -19.47 -12.13
CA ASP A 344 17.92 -20.09 -11.37
C ASP A 344 17.53 -21.43 -10.72
N GLY A 345 16.29 -21.90 -10.83
CA GLY A 345 15.76 -23.09 -10.16
C GLY A 345 15.53 -22.93 -8.65
N ARG A 346 15.53 -21.71 -8.13
CA ARG A 346 15.27 -21.40 -6.70
C ARG A 346 13.76 -21.23 -6.45
N LEU A 347 12.99 -22.28 -6.78
CA LEU A 347 11.53 -22.22 -6.80
C LEU A 347 10.91 -21.88 -5.44
N GLU A 348 11.52 -22.31 -4.32
CA GLU A 348 11.04 -22.01 -2.96
C GLU A 348 11.06 -20.49 -2.70
N ARG A 349 12.20 -19.82 -3.04
CA ARG A 349 12.31 -18.36 -2.88
C ARG A 349 11.33 -17.59 -3.76
N ALA A 350 11.12 -18.05 -4.98
CA ALA A 350 10.13 -17.46 -5.88
C ALA A 350 8.71 -17.59 -5.29
N ALA A 351 8.35 -18.75 -4.75
CA ALA A 351 7.07 -18.98 -4.11
C ALA A 351 6.87 -18.10 -2.86
N ASP A 352 7.93 -17.88 -2.08
CA ASP A 352 7.86 -17.01 -0.89
C ASP A 352 7.56 -15.54 -1.24
N LEU A 353 8.14 -15.03 -2.35
CA LEU A 353 7.86 -13.68 -2.83
C LEU A 353 6.40 -13.52 -3.28
N TYR A 354 5.86 -14.45 -4.07
CA TYR A 354 4.45 -14.40 -4.46
C TYR A 354 3.50 -14.58 -3.28
N ARG A 355 3.89 -15.39 -2.28
CA ARG A 355 3.12 -15.52 -1.03
C ARG A 355 3.10 -14.21 -0.25
N ALA A 356 4.21 -13.49 -0.17
CA ALA A 356 4.25 -12.16 0.45
C ALA A 356 3.34 -11.17 -0.28
N LEU A 357 3.39 -11.13 -1.62
CA LEU A 357 2.50 -10.28 -2.43
C LEU A 357 1.01 -10.60 -2.23
N SER A 358 0.67 -11.88 -2.02
CA SER A 358 -0.73 -12.29 -1.78
C SER A 358 -1.31 -11.83 -0.43
N GLN A 359 -0.48 -11.24 0.43
CA GLN A 359 -0.86 -10.67 1.73
C GLN A 359 -0.85 -9.12 1.72
N GLY A 360 -0.38 -8.52 0.64
CA GLY A 360 -0.29 -7.06 0.47
C GLY A 360 -1.61 -6.39 0.09
N SER A 361 -1.54 -5.08 -0.17
CA SER A 361 -2.72 -4.24 -0.48
C SER A 361 -3.26 -4.42 -1.92
N ASP A 362 -2.48 -4.97 -2.86
CA ASP A 362 -2.86 -5.19 -4.26
C ASP A 362 -3.86 -6.35 -4.42
N LYS A 363 -5.09 -6.13 -3.94
CA LYS A 363 -6.15 -7.15 -3.90
C LYS A 363 -6.57 -7.64 -5.30
N GLU A 364 -6.44 -6.81 -6.32
CA GLU A 364 -6.81 -7.16 -7.69
C GLU A 364 -5.95 -8.29 -8.25
N ARG A 365 -4.67 -8.36 -7.83
CA ARG A 365 -3.72 -9.38 -8.27
C ARG A 365 -3.59 -10.57 -7.33
N HIS A 366 -4.31 -10.62 -6.22
CA HIS A 366 -4.21 -11.74 -5.27
C HIS A 366 -4.48 -13.10 -5.91
N ALA A 367 -5.44 -13.20 -6.84
CA ALA A 367 -5.70 -14.44 -7.59
C ALA A 367 -4.44 -14.92 -8.32
N LEU A 368 -3.77 -14.03 -9.05
CA LEU A 368 -2.53 -14.30 -9.76
C LEU A 368 -1.41 -14.71 -8.80
N TYR A 369 -1.22 -13.99 -7.69
CA TYR A 369 -0.16 -14.31 -6.73
C TYR A 369 -0.36 -15.65 -6.03
N HIS A 370 -1.60 -16.03 -5.70
CA HIS A 370 -1.93 -17.35 -5.20
C HIS A 370 -1.73 -18.44 -6.26
N TYR A 371 -2.07 -18.17 -7.52
CA TYR A 371 -1.82 -19.08 -8.64
C TYR A 371 -0.32 -19.34 -8.81
N GLU A 372 0.50 -18.29 -8.89
CA GLU A 372 1.95 -18.44 -9.06
C GLU A 372 2.59 -19.18 -7.87
N THR A 373 2.17 -18.88 -6.65
CA THR A 373 2.59 -19.63 -5.46
C THR A 373 2.21 -21.11 -5.60
N GLY A 374 0.97 -21.41 -5.98
CA GLY A 374 0.49 -22.78 -6.16
C GLY A 374 1.22 -23.54 -7.26
N ARG A 375 1.50 -22.89 -8.40
CA ARG A 375 2.24 -23.44 -9.53
C ARG A 375 3.68 -23.82 -9.12
N LEU A 376 4.36 -22.94 -8.40
CA LEU A 376 5.72 -23.18 -7.92
C LEU A 376 5.79 -24.29 -6.86
N LEU A 377 4.83 -24.32 -5.93
CA LEU A 377 4.71 -25.39 -4.93
C LEU A 377 4.41 -26.74 -5.60
N HIS A 378 3.60 -26.77 -6.65
CA HIS A 378 3.35 -27.97 -7.44
C HIS A 378 4.64 -28.48 -8.10
N ALA A 379 5.42 -27.59 -8.71
CA ALA A 379 6.73 -27.92 -9.30
C ALA A 379 7.74 -28.45 -8.26
N LEU A 380 7.64 -28.03 -7.01
CA LEU A 380 8.43 -28.54 -5.87
C LEU A 380 7.92 -29.89 -5.33
N GLY A 381 6.80 -30.42 -5.83
CA GLY A 381 6.17 -31.66 -5.35
C GLY A 381 5.39 -31.49 -4.05
N LEU A 382 5.14 -30.26 -3.60
CA LEU A 382 4.37 -29.93 -2.38
C LEU A 382 2.85 -29.88 -2.69
N SER A 383 2.30 -31.01 -3.14
CA SER A 383 0.96 -31.11 -3.75
C SER A 383 -0.17 -30.58 -2.86
N GLU A 384 -0.11 -30.84 -1.54
CA GLU A 384 -1.17 -30.41 -0.61
C GLU A 384 -1.17 -28.88 -0.41
N GLU A 385 0.02 -28.28 -0.35
CA GLU A 385 0.14 -26.82 -0.22
C GLU A 385 -0.20 -26.13 -1.54
N ALA A 386 0.25 -26.70 -2.65
CA ALA A 386 -0.07 -26.24 -4.00
C ALA A 386 -1.59 -26.18 -4.20
N ARG A 387 -2.30 -27.27 -3.85
CA ARG A 387 -3.75 -27.36 -3.98
C ARG A 387 -4.46 -26.27 -3.16
N ARG A 388 -4.00 -26.00 -1.92
CA ARG A 388 -4.59 -24.93 -1.09
C ARG A 388 -4.45 -23.56 -1.75
N MET A 389 -3.29 -23.26 -2.30
CA MET A 389 -3.05 -21.98 -2.99
C MET A 389 -3.87 -21.88 -4.27
N LEU A 390 -3.92 -22.95 -5.08
CA LEU A 390 -4.70 -22.97 -6.32
C LEU A 390 -6.21 -22.86 -6.05
N THR A 391 -6.74 -23.52 -5.02
CA THR A 391 -8.15 -23.35 -4.62
C THR A 391 -8.45 -21.92 -4.16
N ARG A 392 -7.48 -21.27 -3.47
CA ARG A 392 -7.63 -19.88 -3.09
C ARG A 392 -7.60 -18.96 -4.32
N ALA A 393 -6.69 -19.21 -5.27
CA ALA A 393 -6.65 -18.50 -6.54
C ALA A 393 -7.98 -18.63 -7.31
N GLU A 394 -8.53 -19.86 -7.41
CA GLU A 394 -9.82 -20.11 -8.06
C GLU A 394 -10.96 -19.31 -7.43
N ALA A 395 -11.01 -19.24 -6.10
CA ALA A 395 -12.04 -18.49 -5.37
C ALA A 395 -11.93 -16.96 -5.55
N LEU A 396 -10.76 -16.44 -5.93
CA LEU A 396 -10.50 -15.01 -6.12
C LEU A 396 -10.52 -14.60 -7.59
N THR A 397 -10.48 -15.56 -8.52
CA THR A 397 -10.48 -15.27 -9.96
C THR A 397 -11.87 -14.80 -10.40
N SER A 398 -11.91 -13.69 -11.13
CA SER A 398 -13.14 -13.15 -11.69
C SER A 398 -13.58 -13.92 -12.94
N ASP A 399 -14.86 -13.86 -13.27
CA ASP A 399 -15.41 -14.47 -14.52
C ASP A 399 -14.79 -13.86 -15.80
N GLU A 400 -14.19 -12.69 -15.69
CA GLU A 400 -13.54 -12.00 -16.81
C GLU A 400 -12.14 -12.56 -17.11
N ASP A 401 -11.49 -13.22 -16.14
CA ASP A 401 -10.14 -13.76 -16.27
C ASP A 401 -10.14 -15.26 -16.62
N ALA A 402 -10.77 -15.57 -17.75
CA ALA A 402 -10.95 -16.94 -18.24
C ALA A 402 -9.62 -17.69 -18.46
N GLU A 403 -8.54 -16.98 -18.81
CA GLU A 403 -7.23 -17.58 -19.04
C GLU A 403 -6.63 -18.08 -17.72
N LEU A 404 -6.61 -17.24 -16.69
CA LEU A 404 -6.14 -17.61 -15.35
C LEU A 404 -6.98 -18.76 -14.78
N ALA A 405 -8.31 -18.70 -14.92
CA ALA A 405 -9.22 -19.76 -14.47
C ALA A 405 -8.88 -21.11 -15.12
N ALA A 406 -8.61 -21.12 -16.45
CA ALA A 406 -8.23 -22.35 -17.17
C ALA A 406 -6.87 -22.89 -16.69
N GLN A 407 -5.89 -22.04 -16.45
CA GLN A 407 -4.58 -22.42 -15.93
C GLN A 407 -4.69 -23.04 -14.53
N ILE A 408 -5.47 -22.44 -13.65
CA ILE A 408 -5.73 -22.95 -12.29
C ILE A 408 -6.41 -24.34 -12.37
N ALA A 409 -7.47 -24.46 -13.18
CA ALA A 409 -8.20 -25.71 -13.32
C ALA A 409 -7.31 -26.86 -13.86
N ALA A 410 -6.39 -26.56 -14.78
CA ALA A 410 -5.45 -27.57 -15.30
C ALA A 410 -4.53 -28.11 -14.21
N LEU A 411 -4.02 -27.25 -13.29
CA LEU A 411 -3.16 -27.69 -12.19
C LEU A 411 -3.92 -28.39 -11.05
N LEU A 412 -5.21 -28.09 -10.85
CA LEU A 412 -6.03 -28.77 -9.84
C LEU A 412 -6.45 -30.19 -10.26
N GLN A 413 -6.45 -30.48 -11.57
CA GLN A 413 -6.83 -31.80 -12.13
C GLN A 413 -5.63 -32.76 -12.29
N GLY A 414 -4.41 -32.25 -12.27
CA GLY A 414 -3.16 -33.04 -12.38
C GLY A 414 -2.58 -33.38 -11.05
#